data_ff54717cd98e3599e7d668e956fb217f
#
_entry.id   ff54717cd98e3599e7d668e956fb217f
#
_cell.length_a   1.000
_cell.length_b   1.000
_cell.length_c   1.000
_cell.angle_alpha   90.00
_cell.angle_beta   90.00
_cell.angle_gamma   90.00
#
_symmetry.space_group_name_H-M   'P 1'
#
loop_
_entity.id
_entity.type
_entity.pdbx_description
1 polymer ?
#
loop_
_entity_poly.entity_id
_entity_poly.type
_entity_poly.pdbx_seq_one_letter_code
_entity_poly.pdbx_strand_id
1 'polypeptide(L)'
;MVRTALLEAGILKEETPLGKLHALAPPKGRRKNPFLFVLQNDLRKSKEFAAALHRFVRLEICAALGVSRVAYQRRPTFRVHMAGGPAQGFAHADGLEPYNHQPGEVNIWLPLSKVHGSNSLMCESSPGKGDFHAFEAEPGQFVRFYGNRCWHYCLDNETDETRVSFDLRAVPMDLFDNNHDGPSKTLTKKSSKKLFTGIKPLKLGEYYMDSDAEFDEQWQQMRGRM
;
A
#
# COMPACT_ATOMS: atom_id res chain seq x y z
N MET A 1 -13.98 5.83 6.89
CA MET A 1 -13.67 5.92 5.43
C MET A 1 -13.70 4.57 4.72
N VAL A 2 -12.85 3.55 5.07
CA VAL A 2 -12.83 2.25 4.36
C VAL A 2 -14.18 1.53 4.47
N ARG A 3 -14.69 1.35 5.68
CA ARG A 3 -16.03 0.77 5.89
C ARG A 3 -17.12 1.56 5.17
N THR A 4 -17.10 2.87 5.29
CA THR A 4 -18.05 3.79 4.64
C THR A 4 -18.09 3.56 3.12
N ALA A 5 -16.93 3.55 2.46
CA ALA A 5 -16.86 3.32 1.02
C ALA A 5 -17.40 1.94 0.58
N LEU A 6 -17.20 0.89 1.39
CA LEU A 6 -17.73 -0.44 1.11
C LEU A 6 -19.25 -0.54 1.36
N LEU A 7 -19.76 0.18 2.36
CA LEU A 7 -21.19 0.29 2.65
C LEU A 7 -21.92 1.06 1.54
N GLU A 8 -21.42 2.23 1.14
CA GLU A 8 -21.97 3.04 0.07
C GLU A 8 -21.97 2.31 -1.28
N ALA A 9 -20.96 1.47 -1.52
CA ALA A 9 -20.93 0.60 -2.69
C ALA A 9 -21.88 -0.61 -2.62
N GLY A 10 -22.61 -0.80 -1.50
CA GLY A 10 -23.56 -1.89 -1.29
C GLY A 10 -22.92 -3.28 -1.23
N ILE A 11 -21.62 -3.38 -0.92
CA ILE A 11 -20.89 -4.66 -0.88
C ILE A 11 -20.47 -5.07 0.54
N LEU A 12 -20.68 -4.22 1.53
CA LEU A 12 -20.51 -4.50 2.95
C LEU A 12 -21.87 -4.38 3.66
N LYS A 13 -22.13 -5.24 4.62
CA LYS A 13 -23.23 -5.09 5.57
C LYS A 13 -22.75 -4.37 6.82
N GLU A 14 -23.61 -3.62 7.47
CA GLU A 14 -23.24 -2.73 8.56
C GLU A 14 -22.57 -3.48 9.74
N GLU A 15 -23.07 -4.64 10.08
CA GLU A 15 -22.59 -5.48 11.18
C GLU A 15 -21.32 -6.29 10.84
N THR A 16 -20.90 -6.38 9.55
CA THR A 16 -19.79 -7.24 9.14
C THR A 16 -18.42 -6.58 9.43
N PRO A 17 -17.57 -7.17 10.28
CA PRO A 17 -16.20 -6.71 10.48
C PRO A 17 -15.36 -6.87 9.21
N LEU A 18 -14.35 -6.02 9.00
CA LEU A 18 -13.45 -6.14 7.85
C LEU A 18 -12.70 -7.48 7.82
N GLY A 19 -12.37 -8.04 8.97
CA GLY A 19 -11.76 -9.38 9.09
C GLY A 19 -12.65 -10.54 8.63
N LYS A 20 -13.96 -10.32 8.45
CA LYS A 20 -14.93 -11.34 8.05
C LYS A 20 -15.52 -11.11 6.64
N LEU A 21 -14.87 -10.32 5.80
CA LEU A 21 -15.31 -10.08 4.41
C LEU A 21 -15.47 -11.37 3.58
N HIS A 22 -14.70 -12.42 3.88
CA HIS A 22 -14.81 -13.73 3.23
C HIS A 22 -16.17 -14.41 3.46
N ALA A 23 -16.90 -14.05 4.51
CA ALA A 23 -18.25 -14.55 4.76
C ALA A 23 -19.32 -13.91 3.85
N LEU A 24 -18.98 -12.82 3.17
CA LEU A 24 -19.86 -12.20 2.20
C LEU A 24 -19.62 -12.82 0.82
N ALA A 25 -20.67 -13.40 0.24
CA ALA A 25 -20.58 -13.89 -1.13
C ALA A 25 -20.18 -12.75 -2.08
N PRO A 26 -19.17 -12.91 -2.92
CA PRO A 26 -18.82 -11.88 -3.90
C PRO A 26 -20.02 -11.65 -4.84
N PRO A 27 -20.30 -10.41 -5.25
CA PRO A 27 -21.37 -10.13 -6.19
C PRO A 27 -21.20 -10.98 -7.45
N LYS A 28 -22.29 -11.63 -7.90
CA LYS A 28 -22.29 -12.49 -9.08
C LYS A 28 -21.74 -11.72 -10.30
N GLY A 29 -20.87 -12.37 -11.07
CA GLY A 29 -20.33 -11.84 -12.33
C GLY A 29 -19.04 -11.01 -12.22
N ARG A 30 -18.50 -10.74 -11.04
CA ARG A 30 -17.21 -10.05 -10.90
C ARG A 30 -16.05 -11.05 -10.81
N ARG A 31 -15.15 -11.01 -11.81
CA ARG A 31 -13.92 -11.84 -11.84
C ARG A 31 -12.83 -11.38 -10.87
N LYS A 32 -12.96 -10.20 -10.25
CA LYS A 32 -11.99 -9.59 -9.33
C LYS A 32 -12.63 -9.36 -7.97
N ASN A 33 -11.80 -9.37 -6.91
CA ASN A 33 -12.23 -9.06 -5.56
C ASN A 33 -12.96 -7.70 -5.52
N PRO A 34 -14.28 -7.66 -5.25
CA PRO A 34 -15.07 -6.44 -5.34
C PRO A 34 -14.67 -5.42 -4.25
N PHE A 35 -14.25 -5.89 -3.08
CA PHE A 35 -13.80 -5.02 -2.00
C PHE A 35 -12.54 -4.28 -2.42
N LEU A 36 -11.55 -5.00 -2.97
CA LEU A 36 -10.33 -4.39 -3.48
C LEU A 36 -10.62 -3.41 -4.64
N PHE A 37 -11.60 -3.72 -5.47
CA PHE A 37 -11.99 -2.83 -6.58
C PHE A 37 -12.48 -1.48 -6.06
N VAL A 38 -13.39 -1.45 -5.09
CA VAL A 38 -13.89 -0.20 -4.48
C VAL A 38 -12.76 0.56 -3.80
N LEU A 39 -11.92 -0.12 -3.01
CA LEU A 39 -10.83 0.54 -2.31
C LEU A 39 -9.81 1.18 -3.28
N GLN A 40 -9.50 0.53 -4.40
CA GLN A 40 -8.52 1.03 -5.37
C GLN A 40 -9.08 2.05 -6.37
N ASN A 41 -10.36 1.97 -6.71
CA ASN A 41 -10.92 2.80 -7.77
C ASN A 41 -11.75 3.97 -7.25
N ASP A 42 -12.39 3.81 -6.11
CA ASP A 42 -13.25 4.84 -5.53
C ASP A 42 -12.54 5.52 -4.35
N LEU A 43 -12.32 4.81 -3.24
CA LEU A 43 -11.74 5.40 -2.04
C LEU A 43 -10.35 6.01 -2.28
N ARG A 44 -9.41 5.26 -2.85
CA ARG A 44 -8.02 5.71 -3.09
C ARG A 44 -7.92 6.96 -3.96
N LYS A 45 -8.95 7.25 -4.75
CA LYS A 45 -9.00 8.41 -5.64
C LYS A 45 -9.78 9.58 -5.06
N SER A 46 -10.46 9.40 -3.93
CA SER A 46 -11.22 10.48 -3.30
C SER A 46 -10.29 11.54 -2.70
N LYS A 47 -10.73 12.80 -2.75
CA LYS A 47 -9.99 13.93 -2.16
C LYS A 47 -9.95 13.78 -0.64
N GLU A 48 -11.03 13.35 -0.06
CA GLU A 48 -11.21 13.18 1.39
C GLU A 48 -10.22 12.14 1.94
N PHE A 49 -10.07 11.00 1.25
CA PHE A 49 -9.07 10.01 1.64
C PHE A 49 -7.65 10.52 1.47
N ALA A 50 -7.37 11.21 0.36
CA ALA A 50 -6.04 11.77 0.10
C ALA A 50 -5.66 12.84 1.15
N ALA A 51 -6.61 13.70 1.56
CA ALA A 51 -6.40 14.69 2.62
C ALA A 51 -6.16 14.02 3.99
N ALA A 52 -6.94 12.99 4.33
CA ALA A 52 -6.73 12.23 5.56
C ALA A 52 -5.37 11.52 5.57
N LEU A 53 -4.96 10.94 4.43
CA LEU A 53 -3.64 10.33 4.27
C LEU A 53 -2.51 11.35 4.43
N HIS A 54 -2.63 12.52 3.81
CA HIS A 54 -1.65 13.60 3.94
C HIS A 54 -1.47 14.01 5.40
N ARG A 55 -2.59 14.24 6.11
CA ARG A 55 -2.56 14.57 7.54
C ARG A 55 -1.91 13.45 8.37
N PHE A 56 -2.24 12.20 8.12
CA PHE A 56 -1.65 11.04 8.79
C PHE A 56 -0.13 11.00 8.58
N VAL A 57 0.33 11.18 7.33
CA VAL A 57 1.77 11.20 7.02
C VAL A 57 2.46 12.34 7.77
N ARG A 58 1.89 13.53 7.74
CA ARG A 58 2.47 14.71 8.37
C ARG A 58 2.57 14.60 9.90
N LEU A 59 1.54 14.05 10.54
CA LEU A 59 1.48 13.99 12.00
C LEU A 59 2.11 12.73 12.58
N GLU A 60 1.84 11.57 12.00
CA GLU A 60 2.22 10.29 12.58
C GLU A 60 3.49 9.72 11.94
N ILE A 61 3.59 9.74 10.61
CA ILE A 61 4.74 9.12 9.93
C ILE A 61 5.99 9.97 10.09
N CYS A 62 5.91 11.28 9.93
CA CYS A 62 7.07 12.15 10.19
C CYS A 62 7.57 11.98 11.63
N ALA A 63 6.66 11.96 12.62
CA ALA A 63 7.02 11.72 14.02
C ALA A 63 7.66 10.34 14.24
N ALA A 64 7.09 9.27 13.66
CA ALA A 64 7.61 7.91 13.79
C ALA A 64 8.97 7.72 13.10
N LEU A 65 9.29 8.53 12.09
CA LEU A 65 10.59 8.55 11.42
C LEU A 65 11.60 9.50 12.08
N GLY A 66 11.16 10.36 13.00
CA GLY A 66 12.00 11.38 13.64
C GLY A 66 12.44 12.49 12.68
N VAL A 67 11.61 12.79 11.66
CA VAL A 67 11.88 13.81 10.65
C VAL A 67 10.73 14.81 10.56
N SER A 68 11.02 16.03 10.09
CA SER A 68 10.00 17.06 9.90
C SER A 68 9.24 16.90 8.58
N ARG A 69 9.84 16.25 7.56
CA ARG A 69 9.33 16.25 6.20
C ARG A 69 9.71 14.98 5.45
N VAL A 70 8.77 14.43 4.67
CA VAL A 70 8.96 13.26 3.81
C VAL A 70 8.36 13.47 2.42
N ALA A 71 8.96 12.84 1.41
CA ALA A 71 8.29 12.52 0.16
C ALA A 71 7.54 11.20 0.37
N TYR A 72 6.24 11.12 0.11
CA TYR A 72 5.44 9.93 0.35
C TYR A 72 4.59 9.53 -0.85
N GLN A 73 4.35 8.24 -1.01
CA GLN A 73 3.50 7.68 -2.06
C GLN A 73 2.07 8.21 -1.91
N ARG A 74 1.62 9.01 -2.89
CA ARG A 74 0.31 9.67 -2.84
C ARG A 74 -0.88 8.74 -2.94
N ARG A 75 -0.71 7.60 -3.60
CA ARG A 75 -1.75 6.57 -3.80
C ARG A 75 -1.30 5.27 -3.18
N PRO A 76 -1.67 5.01 -1.92
CA PRO A 76 -1.29 3.77 -1.26
C PRO A 76 -1.84 2.55 -1.98
N THR A 77 -1.19 1.41 -1.76
CA THR A 77 -1.58 0.14 -2.35
C THR A 77 -2.52 -0.59 -1.39
N PHE A 78 -3.79 -0.65 -1.71
CA PHE A 78 -4.75 -1.46 -0.95
C PHE A 78 -4.62 -2.94 -1.27
N ARG A 79 -4.78 -3.75 -0.24
CA ARG A 79 -4.80 -5.21 -0.31
C ARG A 79 -6.00 -5.76 0.46
N VAL A 80 -6.65 -6.79 -0.10
CA VAL A 80 -7.68 -7.58 0.57
C VAL A 80 -7.33 -9.04 0.38
N HIS A 81 -6.76 -9.65 1.41
CA HIS A 81 -6.33 -11.04 1.42
C HIS A 81 -7.37 -11.89 2.15
N MET A 82 -8.22 -12.53 1.38
CA MET A 82 -9.35 -13.30 1.91
C MET A 82 -8.88 -14.49 2.74
N ALA A 83 -9.60 -14.82 3.81
CA ALA A 83 -9.40 -16.08 4.52
C ALA A 83 -9.55 -17.27 3.54
N GLY A 84 -8.66 -18.25 3.61
CA GLY A 84 -8.58 -19.37 2.66
C GLY A 84 -8.10 -18.98 1.26
N GLY A 85 -7.68 -17.73 1.04
CA GLY A 85 -7.24 -17.24 -0.26
C GLY A 85 -5.74 -17.42 -0.52
N PRO A 86 -5.34 -17.48 -1.81
CA PRO A 86 -3.93 -17.67 -2.17
C PRO A 86 -3.08 -16.43 -1.86
N ALA A 87 -1.78 -16.66 -1.76
CA ALA A 87 -0.75 -15.63 -1.60
C ALA A 87 -0.90 -14.48 -2.60
N GLN A 88 -0.64 -13.27 -2.13
CA GLN A 88 -0.76 -12.05 -2.93
C GLN A 88 0.62 -11.47 -3.27
N GLY A 89 1.02 -11.62 -4.52
CA GLY A 89 2.31 -11.15 -5.00
C GLY A 89 3.43 -12.20 -4.87
N PHE A 90 4.60 -11.81 -5.34
CA PHE A 90 5.81 -12.63 -5.26
C PHE A 90 6.74 -12.07 -4.18
N ALA A 91 7.66 -12.90 -3.69
CA ALA A 91 8.73 -12.42 -2.83
C ALA A 91 9.58 -11.39 -3.57
N HIS A 92 9.83 -10.25 -2.95
CA HIS A 92 10.62 -9.15 -3.53
C HIS A 92 11.17 -8.22 -2.46
N ALA A 93 12.12 -7.40 -2.86
CA ALA A 93 12.51 -6.19 -2.14
C ALA A 93 12.35 -5.01 -3.10
N ASP A 94 11.74 -3.92 -2.63
CA ASP A 94 11.29 -2.80 -3.49
C ASP A 94 12.47 -2.07 -4.17
N GLY A 95 13.66 -2.05 -3.58
CA GLY A 95 14.86 -1.43 -4.16
C GLY A 95 15.59 -2.28 -5.18
N LEU A 96 15.16 -3.52 -5.41
CA LEU A 96 15.75 -4.39 -6.42
C LEU A 96 14.94 -4.36 -7.72
N GLU A 97 15.59 -4.79 -8.83
CA GLU A 97 14.87 -4.99 -10.08
C GLU A 97 13.69 -5.97 -9.86
N PRO A 98 12.52 -5.71 -10.40
CA PRO A 98 12.23 -4.68 -11.42
C PRO A 98 11.68 -3.36 -10.88
N TYR A 99 11.52 -3.22 -9.57
CA TYR A 99 10.85 -2.06 -8.95
C TYR A 99 11.78 -0.87 -8.83
N ASN A 100 13.03 -1.11 -8.46
CA ASN A 100 14.12 -0.14 -8.37
C ASN A 100 13.71 1.16 -7.63
N HIS A 101 13.05 1.01 -6.47
CA HIS A 101 12.75 2.15 -5.60
C HIS A 101 14.03 2.72 -4.99
N GLN A 102 14.04 4.03 -4.75
CA GLN A 102 15.24 4.74 -4.31
C GLN A 102 15.70 4.33 -2.90
N PRO A 103 17.01 4.38 -2.62
CA PRO A 103 17.55 4.18 -1.28
C PRO A 103 16.94 5.16 -0.26
N GLY A 104 16.89 4.79 1.00
CA GLY A 104 16.29 5.62 2.06
C GLY A 104 14.77 5.53 2.15
N GLU A 105 14.12 4.89 1.19
CA GLU A 105 12.68 4.63 1.25
C GLU A 105 12.36 3.59 2.32
N VAL A 106 11.32 3.87 3.10
CA VAL A 106 10.74 2.94 4.07
C VAL A 106 9.30 2.65 3.74
N ASN A 107 8.86 1.45 4.05
CA ASN A 107 7.48 1.02 3.89
C ASN A 107 6.71 1.26 5.19
N ILE A 108 5.53 1.85 5.04
CA ILE A 108 4.55 2.03 6.11
C ILE A 108 3.35 1.16 5.76
N TRP A 109 3.10 0.14 6.56
CA TRP A 109 2.04 -0.81 6.32
C TRP A 109 0.98 -0.72 7.42
N LEU A 110 -0.27 -0.45 7.03
CA LEU A 110 -1.40 -0.25 7.92
C LEU A 110 -2.42 -1.38 7.74
N PRO A 111 -2.51 -2.31 8.68
CA PRO A 111 -3.62 -3.25 8.76
C PRO A 111 -4.89 -2.53 9.25
N LEU A 112 -6.02 -2.82 8.62
CA LEU A 112 -7.36 -2.34 8.97
C LEU A 112 -8.24 -3.45 9.56
N SER A 113 -7.72 -4.68 9.55
CA SER A 113 -8.19 -5.84 10.29
C SER A 113 -7.01 -6.43 11.05
N LYS A 114 -7.25 -7.26 12.05
CA LYS A 114 -6.20 -7.96 12.79
C LYS A 114 -5.31 -8.77 11.84
N VAL A 115 -4.01 -8.75 12.08
CA VAL A 115 -3.03 -9.49 11.28
C VAL A 115 -2.11 -10.31 12.16
N HIS A 116 -1.93 -11.57 11.77
CA HIS A 116 -1.07 -12.55 12.43
C HIS A 116 -0.81 -13.73 11.48
N GLY A 117 0.25 -14.48 11.71
CA GLY A 117 0.53 -15.71 10.95
C GLY A 117 0.41 -15.53 9.44
N SER A 118 -0.31 -16.43 8.77
CA SER A 118 -0.37 -16.49 7.30
C SER A 118 -1.24 -15.41 6.64
N ASN A 119 -2.11 -14.69 7.38
CA ASN A 119 -2.81 -13.55 6.80
C ASN A 119 -1.93 -12.30 6.69
N SER A 120 -0.79 -12.30 7.36
CA SER A 120 0.10 -11.15 7.47
C SER A 120 1.07 -11.03 6.28
N LEU A 121 1.99 -10.08 6.42
CA LEU A 121 3.14 -9.92 5.55
C LEU A 121 4.34 -10.59 6.22
N MET A 122 5.01 -11.48 5.51
CA MET A 122 6.28 -12.09 5.92
C MET A 122 7.42 -11.16 5.50
N CYS A 123 8.35 -10.89 6.40
CA CYS A 123 9.49 -10.01 6.14
C CYS A 123 10.73 -10.47 6.88
N GLU A 124 11.91 -10.26 6.28
CA GLU A 124 13.19 -10.38 6.97
C GLU A 124 13.32 -9.31 8.07
N SER A 125 13.99 -9.61 9.17
CA SER A 125 14.30 -8.63 10.23
C SER A 125 15.36 -7.61 9.80
N SER A 126 16.23 -7.98 8.85
CA SER A 126 17.23 -7.13 8.21
C SER A 126 17.64 -7.73 6.86
N PRO A 127 18.19 -6.90 5.93
CA PRO A 127 18.49 -7.34 4.57
C PRO A 127 19.36 -8.59 4.48
N GLY A 128 18.91 -9.60 3.76
CA GLY A 128 19.65 -10.82 3.46
C GLY A 128 19.75 -11.83 4.61
N LYS A 129 19.00 -11.65 5.68
CA LYS A 129 19.06 -12.53 6.86
C LYS A 129 18.30 -13.83 6.68
N GLY A 130 17.25 -13.84 5.86
CA GLY A 130 16.42 -15.01 5.60
C GLY A 130 15.56 -15.47 6.78
N ASP A 131 15.48 -14.71 7.85
CA ASP A 131 14.75 -15.00 9.09
C ASP A 131 13.30 -14.51 9.04
N PHE A 132 12.58 -14.87 8.01
CA PHE A 132 11.22 -14.39 7.74
C PHE A 132 10.27 -14.62 8.92
N HIS A 133 9.56 -13.55 9.29
CA HIS A 133 8.53 -13.59 10.32
C HIS A 133 7.30 -12.80 9.89
N ALA A 134 6.15 -13.18 10.40
CA ALA A 134 4.91 -12.46 10.20
C ALA A 134 4.89 -11.18 11.05
N PHE A 135 4.39 -10.08 10.51
CA PHE A 135 4.04 -8.95 11.36
C PHE A 135 2.76 -9.26 12.13
N GLU A 136 2.72 -8.88 13.40
CA GLU A 136 1.53 -8.94 14.24
C GLU A 136 1.08 -7.53 14.58
N ALA A 137 -0.17 -7.19 14.27
CA ALA A 137 -0.72 -5.87 14.54
C ALA A 137 -2.25 -5.90 14.61
N GLU A 138 -2.77 -5.01 15.44
CA GLU A 138 -4.20 -4.72 15.55
C GLU A 138 -4.58 -3.49 14.71
N PRO A 139 -5.88 -3.34 14.34
CA PRO A 139 -6.35 -2.13 13.70
C PRO A 139 -6.01 -0.87 14.51
N GLY A 140 -5.47 0.14 13.84
CA GLY A 140 -5.00 1.38 14.50
C GLY A 140 -3.49 1.40 14.77
N GLN A 141 -2.81 0.29 14.58
CA GLN A 141 -1.34 0.22 14.57
C GLN A 141 -0.83 0.28 13.12
N PHE A 142 0.42 0.67 12.94
CA PHE A 142 1.12 0.51 11.68
C PHE A 142 2.51 -0.08 11.90
N VAL A 143 3.01 -0.78 10.89
CA VAL A 143 4.35 -1.35 10.89
C VAL A 143 5.22 -0.53 9.95
N ARG A 144 6.36 -0.08 10.45
CA ARG A 144 7.45 0.49 9.66
C ARG A 144 8.50 -0.60 9.41
N PHE A 145 8.85 -0.84 8.14
CA PHE A 145 9.89 -1.80 7.80
C PHE A 145 10.71 -1.34 6.58
N TYR A 146 11.90 -1.86 6.43
CA TYR A 146 12.82 -1.48 5.34
C TYR A 146 12.61 -2.39 4.12
N GLY A 147 11.40 -2.37 3.55
CA GLY A 147 11.03 -3.18 2.39
C GLY A 147 11.81 -2.87 1.13
N ASN A 148 12.53 -1.74 1.09
CA ASN A 148 13.47 -1.42 0.02
C ASN A 148 14.56 -2.50 -0.13
N ARG A 149 15.07 -3.06 0.99
CA ARG A 149 16.15 -4.05 0.99
C ARG A 149 15.77 -5.36 1.66
N CYS A 150 14.81 -5.38 2.57
CA CYS A 150 14.30 -6.59 3.19
C CYS A 150 13.33 -7.30 2.26
N TRP A 151 13.59 -8.56 1.96
CA TRP A 151 12.67 -9.40 1.22
C TRP A 151 11.38 -9.58 2.00
N HIS A 152 10.27 -9.47 1.28
CA HIS A 152 8.95 -9.63 1.88
C HIS A 152 7.97 -10.28 0.89
N TYR A 153 6.98 -11.02 1.44
CA TYR A 153 5.98 -11.75 0.66
C TYR A 153 4.76 -12.11 1.51
N CYS A 154 3.72 -12.65 0.87
CA CYS A 154 2.56 -13.22 1.55
C CYS A 154 2.55 -14.74 1.37
N LEU A 155 2.06 -15.45 2.38
CA LEU A 155 1.67 -16.86 2.29
C LEU A 155 0.22 -16.98 1.80
N ASP A 156 -0.24 -18.19 1.51
CA ASP A 156 -1.67 -18.48 1.44
C ASP A 156 -2.29 -18.20 2.82
N ASN A 157 -3.45 -17.55 2.84
CA ASN A 157 -4.08 -17.18 4.09
C ASN A 157 -4.83 -18.37 4.69
N GLU A 158 -4.20 -19.09 5.58
CA GLU A 158 -4.77 -20.25 6.29
C GLU A 158 -5.51 -19.87 7.57
N THR A 159 -5.59 -18.58 7.91
CA THR A 159 -6.36 -18.10 9.05
C THR A 159 -7.85 -17.96 8.72
N ASP A 160 -8.67 -17.80 9.75
CA ASP A 160 -10.11 -17.53 9.62
C ASP A 160 -10.43 -16.03 9.48
N GLU A 161 -9.42 -15.19 9.22
CA GLU A 161 -9.56 -13.75 9.09
C GLU A 161 -9.07 -13.21 7.75
N THR A 162 -9.91 -12.39 7.12
CA THR A 162 -9.50 -11.61 5.95
C THR A 162 -8.64 -10.43 6.38
N ARG A 163 -7.45 -10.30 5.79
CA ARG A 163 -6.67 -9.08 5.91
C ARG A 163 -7.19 -8.00 4.97
N VAL A 164 -7.51 -6.85 5.52
CA VAL A 164 -7.65 -5.60 4.78
C VAL A 164 -6.53 -4.68 5.23
N SER A 165 -5.72 -4.20 4.31
CA SER A 165 -4.57 -3.36 4.62
C SER A 165 -4.25 -2.41 3.47
N PHE A 166 -3.46 -1.39 3.73
CA PHE A 166 -2.76 -0.65 2.69
C PHE A 166 -1.32 -0.37 3.10
N ASP A 167 -0.48 -0.20 2.11
CA ASP A 167 0.91 0.18 2.27
C ASP A 167 1.21 1.44 1.46
N LEU A 168 2.13 2.24 1.97
CA LEU A 168 2.71 3.37 1.28
C LEU A 168 4.21 3.45 1.56
N ARG A 169 4.92 4.12 0.67
CA ARG A 169 6.35 4.39 0.80
C ARG A 169 6.55 5.82 1.23
N ALA A 170 7.54 6.04 2.09
CA ALA A 170 7.96 7.36 2.53
C ALA A 170 9.49 7.45 2.51
N VAL A 171 10.00 8.58 2.06
CA VAL A 171 11.44 8.89 2.04
C VAL A 171 11.64 10.19 2.81
N PRO A 172 12.52 10.23 3.83
CA PRO A 172 12.95 11.50 4.42
C PRO A 172 13.41 12.46 3.34
N MET A 173 12.99 13.73 3.42
CA MET A 173 13.20 14.66 2.31
C MET A 173 14.67 14.98 2.04
N ASP A 174 15.52 14.88 3.04
CA ASP A 174 16.98 15.01 2.94
C ASP A 174 17.67 13.85 2.22
N LEU A 175 17.00 12.69 2.13
CA LEU A 175 17.46 11.51 1.40
C LEU A 175 16.76 11.36 0.04
N PHE A 176 15.76 12.20 -0.26
CA PHE A 176 14.96 12.05 -1.47
C PHE A 176 15.70 12.52 -2.72
N ASP A 177 15.84 11.62 -3.70
CA ASP A 177 16.39 11.93 -5.03
C ASP A 177 15.28 11.98 -6.09
N ASN A 178 14.97 13.19 -6.56
CA ASN A 178 13.97 13.41 -7.61
C ASN A 178 14.47 12.97 -9.02
N ASN A 179 15.75 12.67 -9.16
CA ASN A 179 16.37 12.20 -10.41
C ASN A 179 16.60 10.69 -10.45
N HIS A 180 16.22 9.98 -9.39
CA HIS A 180 16.35 8.53 -9.34
C HIS A 180 15.63 7.87 -10.53
N ASP A 181 16.31 6.95 -11.22
CA ASP A 181 15.83 6.36 -12.48
C ASP A 181 14.54 5.54 -12.34
N GLY A 182 14.24 5.03 -11.15
CA GLY A 182 13.03 4.25 -10.88
C GLY A 182 12.96 2.93 -11.65
N PRO A 183 11.77 2.37 -11.81
CA PRO A 183 11.55 1.04 -12.39
C PRO A 183 12.09 0.90 -13.81
N SER A 184 12.72 -0.24 -14.10
CA SER A 184 13.33 -0.52 -15.41
C SER A 184 12.30 -0.49 -16.55
N LYS A 185 12.60 0.31 -17.60
CA LYS A 185 11.80 0.37 -18.83
C LYS A 185 11.73 -0.96 -19.59
N THR A 186 12.60 -1.91 -19.27
CA THR A 186 12.67 -3.22 -19.95
C THR A 186 11.47 -4.11 -19.64
N LEU A 187 10.82 -3.90 -18.49
CA LEU A 187 9.62 -4.65 -18.10
C LEU A 187 8.38 -4.26 -18.88
N THR A 188 8.33 -3.06 -19.44
CA THR A 188 7.18 -2.58 -20.21
C THR A 188 7.07 -3.23 -21.59
N LYS A 189 8.14 -3.84 -22.11
CA LYS A 189 8.21 -4.41 -23.48
C LYS A 189 8.16 -5.93 -23.56
N LYS A 190 8.48 -6.69 -22.51
CA LYS A 190 8.64 -8.17 -22.57
C LYS A 190 7.54 -8.99 -21.93
N SER A 191 6.66 -8.44 -21.12
CA SER A 191 5.55 -9.23 -20.58
C SER A 191 4.30 -9.00 -21.40
N SER A 192 3.90 -10.00 -22.20
CA SER A 192 2.56 -10.12 -22.79
C SER A 192 1.42 -10.21 -21.74
N LYS A 193 1.75 -10.12 -20.47
CA LYS A 193 0.82 -9.96 -19.33
C LYS A 193 0.94 -8.55 -18.79
N LYS A 194 -0.14 -7.76 -18.86
CA LYS A 194 -0.35 -6.40 -18.36
C LYS A 194 -0.07 -6.20 -16.85
N LEU A 195 1.02 -6.70 -16.30
CA LEU A 195 1.29 -6.62 -14.86
C LEU A 195 1.89 -5.27 -14.44
N PHE A 196 2.50 -4.54 -15.36
CA PHE A 196 3.28 -3.33 -15.05
C PHE A 196 2.97 -2.12 -15.95
N THR A 197 1.82 -2.09 -16.62
CA THR A 197 1.42 -0.90 -17.36
C THR A 197 0.95 0.18 -16.38
N GLY A 198 1.73 1.23 -16.22
CA GLY A 198 1.32 2.43 -15.48
C GLY A 198 2.11 2.75 -14.20
N ILE A 199 3.34 2.22 -14.04
CA ILE A 199 4.24 2.73 -13.00
C ILE A 199 4.63 4.16 -13.41
N LYS A 200 4.17 5.13 -12.60
CA LYS A 200 4.54 6.52 -12.80
C LYS A 200 6.01 6.73 -12.39
N PRO A 201 6.70 7.71 -12.98
CA PRO A 201 8.01 8.11 -12.50
C PRO A 201 8.01 8.34 -10.99
N LEU A 202 9.03 7.86 -10.29
CA LEU A 202 9.17 8.01 -8.83
C LEU A 202 9.60 9.44 -8.46
N LYS A 203 8.79 10.43 -8.85
CA LYS A 203 9.06 11.87 -8.72
C LYS A 203 7.99 12.58 -7.90
N LEU A 204 8.36 13.72 -7.31
CA LEU A 204 7.40 14.64 -6.71
C LEU A 204 6.38 15.12 -7.76
N GLY A 205 5.13 15.24 -7.34
CA GLY A 205 4.02 15.61 -8.22
C GLY A 205 3.51 14.48 -9.12
N GLU A 206 4.15 13.31 -9.12
CA GLU A 206 3.73 12.13 -9.88
C GLU A 206 3.42 10.94 -8.96
N TYR A 207 4.43 10.24 -8.51
CA TYR A 207 4.29 9.14 -7.54
C TYR A 207 4.27 9.63 -6.10
N TYR A 208 5.13 10.61 -5.78
CA TYR A 208 5.26 11.17 -4.45
C TYR A 208 4.57 12.52 -4.30
N MET A 209 4.09 12.76 -3.07
CA MET A 209 3.70 14.07 -2.53
C MET A 209 4.68 14.48 -1.44
N ASP A 210 4.79 15.77 -1.26
CA ASP A 210 5.53 16.39 -0.17
C ASP A 210 4.63 16.55 1.05
N SER A 211 5.06 16.08 2.22
CA SER A 211 4.27 16.16 3.45
C SER A 211 4.16 17.57 4.04
N ASP A 212 5.06 18.47 3.66
CA ASP A 212 5.09 19.86 4.18
C ASP A 212 4.43 20.87 3.24
N ALA A 213 4.22 20.53 1.97
CA ALA A 213 3.54 21.42 1.04
C ALA A 213 2.01 21.40 1.24
N GLU A 214 1.36 22.52 0.95
CA GLU A 214 -0.10 22.65 1.10
C GLU A 214 -0.83 21.59 0.25
N PHE A 215 -1.73 20.85 0.90
CA PHE A 215 -2.42 19.70 0.28
C PHE A 215 -3.25 20.11 -0.93
N ASP A 216 -4.04 21.19 -0.83
CA ASP A 216 -4.93 21.60 -1.90
C ASP A 216 -4.18 22.06 -3.15
N GLU A 217 -3.05 22.73 -3.00
CA GLU A 217 -2.20 23.11 -4.12
C GLU A 217 -1.62 21.90 -4.84
N GLN A 218 -1.05 20.95 -4.10
CA GLN A 218 -0.54 19.71 -4.67
C GLN A 218 -1.66 18.90 -5.35
N TRP A 219 -2.83 18.81 -4.73
CA TRP A 219 -3.95 18.07 -5.26
C TRP A 219 -4.42 18.64 -6.60
N GLN A 220 -4.50 19.97 -6.72
CA GLN A 220 -4.91 20.63 -7.97
C GLN A 220 -3.90 20.45 -9.10
N GLN A 221 -2.60 20.63 -8.81
CA GLN A 221 -1.53 20.41 -9.79
C GLN A 221 -1.55 19.00 -10.38
N MET A 222 -1.88 18.01 -9.55
CA MET A 222 -1.93 16.60 -9.98
C MET A 222 -3.20 16.24 -10.77
N ARG A 223 -4.33 16.95 -10.55
CA ARG A 223 -5.57 16.74 -11.34
C ARG A 223 -5.41 17.22 -12.76
N GLY A 224 -4.66 18.27 -13.00
CA GLY A 224 -4.38 18.78 -14.34
C GLY A 224 -3.50 17.85 -15.20
N ARG A 225 -2.93 16.79 -14.61
CA ARG A 225 -2.09 15.78 -15.28
C ARG A 225 -2.75 14.39 -15.38
N MET A 226 -4.03 14.27 -15.02
CA MET A 226 -4.85 13.06 -15.17
C MET A 226 -5.67 13.12 -16.46
#